data_0ae301f5ace4cac0122f9b53b619ae83
#
_entry.id   0ae301f5ace4cac0122f9b53b619ae83
#
_cell.length_a   1.000
_cell.length_b   1.000
_cell.length_c   1.000
_cell.angle_alpha   90.00
_cell.angle_beta   90.00
_cell.angle_gamma   90.00
#
_symmetry.space_group_name_H-M   'P 1'
#
loop_
_entity.id
_entity.type
_entity.pdbx_description
1 polymer ?
#
loop_
_entity_poly.entity_id
_entity_poly.type
_entity_poly.pdbx_seq_one_letter_code
_entity_poly.pdbx_strand_id
1 'polypeptide(L)'
;AFMALMNRVFQPYLDRFVIVFIDDILVYSRSVEDHAEHLRITLQTLREKQLYAKLSKCEFWIDQVVFLGHVISKKGIEVDPKKIETVLQWQAPTNVPEIRSFLGLAGYYRRFVEGFSIMAGPLTKLLRKGVSFHWDDHCQQAFEELKRRLTSAPVLTLPSGRGGFVVYSDASYQGLGCVLMQHGKVVAYASRQLRPHESSYPVHDLELAAVVFALKIWRHYLYGETFQIFTD
;
A
#
# COMPACT_ATOMS: atom_id res chain seq x y z
N ALA A 1 -9.48 21.73 -5.34
CA ALA A 1 -10.50 22.44 -4.54
C ALA A 1 -11.44 21.50 -3.79
N PHE A 2 -12.11 20.54 -4.46
CA PHE A 2 -13.14 19.66 -3.86
C PHE A 2 -12.58 18.74 -2.75
N MET A 3 -11.45 18.07 -2.96
CA MET A 3 -10.80 17.22 -1.95
C MET A 3 -10.44 18.01 -0.67
N ALA A 4 -9.96 19.27 -0.82
CA ALA A 4 -9.68 20.13 0.33
C ALA A 4 -10.96 20.53 1.10
N LEU A 5 -12.08 20.71 0.38
CA LEU A 5 -13.39 20.92 0.98
C LEU A 5 -13.82 19.69 1.79
N MET A 6 -13.79 18.52 1.20
CA MET A 6 -14.20 17.27 1.84
C MET A 6 -13.36 16.97 3.08
N ASN A 7 -12.03 17.12 3.01
CA ASN A 7 -11.15 16.98 4.16
C ASN A 7 -11.48 17.97 5.28
N ARG A 8 -11.82 19.21 4.96
CA ARG A 8 -12.24 20.22 5.96
C ARG A 8 -13.59 19.86 6.59
N VAL A 9 -14.54 19.39 5.78
CA VAL A 9 -15.89 19.00 6.25
C VAL A 9 -15.82 17.84 7.22
N PHE A 10 -15.00 16.85 6.93
CA PHE A 10 -14.85 15.65 7.74
C PHE A 10 -13.68 15.66 8.72
N GLN A 11 -12.93 16.79 8.84
CA GLN A 11 -11.75 16.89 9.69
C GLN A 11 -11.92 16.33 11.12
N PRO A 12 -13.05 16.54 11.84
CA PRO A 12 -13.22 16.00 13.19
C PRO A 12 -13.34 14.48 13.23
N TYR A 13 -13.61 13.83 12.10
CA TYR A 13 -13.97 12.41 11.99
C TYR A 13 -12.94 11.60 11.19
N LEU A 14 -12.02 12.28 10.46
CA LEU A 14 -10.96 11.64 9.69
C LEU A 14 -10.12 10.74 10.58
N ASP A 15 -9.76 9.58 10.07
CA ASP A 15 -8.95 8.53 10.73
C ASP A 15 -9.54 7.98 12.05
N ARG A 16 -10.75 8.42 12.42
CA ARG A 16 -11.51 7.89 13.57
C ARG A 16 -12.54 6.88 13.12
N PHE A 17 -13.38 7.24 12.16
CA PHE A 17 -14.40 6.36 11.55
C PHE A 17 -14.76 6.76 10.12
N VAL A 18 -14.11 7.78 9.54
CA VAL A 18 -14.34 8.24 8.17
C VAL A 18 -13.00 8.37 7.45
N ILE A 19 -12.95 7.82 6.24
CA ILE A 19 -11.90 8.08 5.26
C ILE A 19 -12.55 8.76 4.06
N VAL A 20 -11.92 9.84 3.58
CA VAL A 20 -12.39 10.58 2.41
C VAL A 20 -11.31 10.58 1.33
N PHE A 21 -11.69 10.24 0.12
CA PHE A 21 -10.81 10.34 -1.03
C PHE A 21 -11.60 10.90 -2.23
N ILE A 22 -11.30 12.15 -2.59
CA ILE A 22 -12.02 12.92 -3.63
C ILE A 22 -13.52 12.94 -3.30
N ASP A 23 -14.34 12.17 -3.98
CA ASP A 23 -15.79 12.05 -3.84
C ASP A 23 -16.24 10.76 -3.11
N ASP A 24 -15.33 9.83 -2.86
CA ASP A 24 -15.62 8.61 -2.13
C ASP A 24 -15.48 8.81 -0.61
N ILE A 25 -16.46 8.33 0.16
CA ILE A 25 -16.48 8.37 1.62
C ILE A 25 -16.62 6.94 2.13
N LEU A 26 -15.65 6.47 2.92
CA LEU A 26 -15.72 5.21 3.63
C LEU A 26 -16.02 5.46 5.11
N VAL A 27 -17.10 4.88 5.60
CA VAL A 27 -17.44 4.86 7.04
C VAL A 27 -17.16 3.47 7.59
N TYR A 28 -16.39 3.38 8.67
CA TYR A 28 -16.04 2.11 9.31
C TYR A 28 -16.24 2.17 10.82
N SER A 29 -16.49 1.02 11.44
CA SER A 29 -16.80 0.94 12.87
C SER A 29 -16.44 -0.44 13.43
N ARG A 30 -16.34 -0.55 14.74
CA ARG A 30 -16.03 -1.81 15.42
C ARG A 30 -17.27 -2.64 15.74
N SER A 31 -18.40 -1.98 15.95
CA SER A 31 -19.69 -2.61 16.23
C SER A 31 -20.80 -2.09 15.32
N VAL A 32 -21.93 -2.77 15.29
CA VAL A 32 -23.11 -2.37 14.53
C VAL A 32 -23.71 -1.09 15.11
N GLU A 33 -23.73 -0.98 16.44
CA GLU A 33 -24.24 0.16 17.17
C GLU A 33 -23.42 1.42 16.89
N ASP A 34 -22.08 1.31 16.97
CA ASP A 34 -21.17 2.40 16.60
C ASP A 34 -21.37 2.79 15.13
N HIS A 35 -21.59 1.80 14.25
CA HIS A 35 -21.76 2.07 12.82
C HIS A 35 -23.02 2.88 12.54
N ALA A 36 -24.11 2.59 13.22
CA ALA A 36 -25.36 3.37 13.10
C ALA A 36 -25.13 4.85 13.45
N GLU A 37 -24.40 5.10 14.54
CA GLU A 37 -24.11 6.46 14.98
C GLU A 37 -23.11 7.16 14.06
N HIS A 38 -22.04 6.49 13.63
CA HIS A 38 -21.07 7.04 12.69
C HIS A 38 -21.70 7.39 11.33
N LEU A 39 -22.60 6.53 10.84
CA LEU A 39 -23.35 6.78 9.63
C LEU A 39 -24.29 7.98 9.78
N ARG A 40 -25.00 8.06 10.92
CA ARG A 40 -25.88 9.20 11.25
C ARG A 40 -25.08 10.51 11.23
N ILE A 41 -23.94 10.55 11.91
CA ILE A 41 -23.04 11.73 11.94
C ILE A 41 -22.57 12.10 10.54
N THR A 42 -22.16 11.12 9.75
CA THR A 42 -21.67 11.35 8.37
C THR A 42 -22.77 11.95 7.49
N LEU A 43 -23.98 11.37 7.51
CA LEU A 43 -25.10 11.87 6.72
C LEU A 43 -25.58 13.25 7.19
N GLN A 44 -25.61 13.49 8.50
CA GLN A 44 -25.94 14.79 9.07
C GLN A 44 -24.91 15.85 8.67
N THR A 45 -23.62 15.53 8.70
CA THR A 45 -22.54 16.42 8.25
C THR A 45 -22.69 16.81 6.78
N LEU A 46 -22.97 15.84 5.91
CA LEU A 46 -23.26 16.12 4.50
C LEU A 46 -24.46 17.07 4.33
N ARG A 47 -25.55 16.79 5.04
CA ARG A 47 -26.77 17.62 5.02
C ARG A 47 -26.50 19.06 5.45
N GLU A 48 -25.79 19.25 6.56
CA GLU A 48 -25.45 20.58 7.09
C GLU A 48 -24.56 21.39 6.13
N LYS A 49 -23.71 20.72 5.38
CA LYS A 49 -22.84 21.31 4.37
C LYS A 49 -23.46 21.39 2.98
N GLN A 50 -24.74 21.01 2.85
CA GLN A 50 -25.48 20.98 1.58
C GLN A 50 -24.77 20.14 0.51
N LEU A 51 -24.13 19.02 0.94
CA LEU A 51 -23.51 18.04 0.07
C LEU A 51 -24.45 16.84 -0.10
N TYR A 52 -24.54 16.33 -1.30
CA TYR A 52 -25.47 15.25 -1.64
C TYR A 52 -24.73 13.99 -2.05
N ALA A 53 -25.07 12.87 -1.42
CA ALA A 53 -24.64 11.55 -1.86
C ALA A 53 -25.70 10.96 -2.81
N LYS A 54 -25.23 10.34 -3.91
CA LYS A 54 -26.13 9.63 -4.83
C LYS A 54 -26.44 8.26 -4.24
N LEU A 55 -27.65 8.08 -3.71
CA LEU A 55 -28.07 6.87 -3.01
C LEU A 55 -27.82 5.57 -3.81
N SER A 56 -28.07 5.61 -5.13
CA SER A 56 -27.84 4.45 -6.02
C SER A 56 -26.36 4.03 -6.18
N LYS A 57 -25.43 4.84 -5.65
CA LYS A 57 -23.98 4.53 -5.59
C LYS A 57 -23.49 4.27 -4.16
N CYS A 58 -24.40 4.34 -3.18
CA CYS A 58 -24.07 4.09 -1.78
C CYS A 58 -24.34 2.63 -1.43
N GLU A 59 -23.41 2.03 -0.72
CA GLU A 59 -23.53 0.70 -0.14
C GLU A 59 -23.53 0.84 1.38
N PHE A 60 -24.50 0.24 2.05
CA PHE A 60 -24.68 0.35 3.49
C PHE A 60 -24.70 -1.02 4.14
N TRP A 61 -24.18 -1.13 5.38
CA TRP A 61 -24.26 -2.33 6.20
C TRP A 61 -23.62 -3.57 5.57
N ILE A 62 -22.49 -3.38 4.87
CA ILE A 62 -21.74 -4.44 4.24
C ILE A 62 -20.50 -4.80 5.06
N ASP A 63 -20.18 -6.10 5.14
CA ASP A 63 -18.99 -6.59 5.84
C ASP A 63 -17.70 -6.47 5.03
N GLN A 64 -17.83 -6.22 3.74
CA GLN A 64 -16.71 -6.12 2.80
C GLN A 64 -17.01 -5.05 1.74
N VAL A 65 -16.07 -4.17 1.48
CA VAL A 65 -16.20 -3.08 0.51
C VAL A 65 -14.98 -2.99 -0.39
N VAL A 66 -15.20 -2.67 -1.66
CA VAL A 66 -14.11 -2.28 -2.57
C VAL A 66 -13.93 -0.76 -2.47
N PHE A 67 -12.80 -0.33 -1.95
CA PHE A 67 -12.46 1.08 -1.78
C PHE A 67 -11.05 1.35 -2.30
N LEU A 68 -10.91 2.29 -3.22
CA LEU A 68 -9.64 2.66 -3.85
C LEU A 68 -8.86 1.45 -4.40
N GLY A 69 -9.54 0.52 -5.06
CA GLY A 69 -8.91 -0.66 -5.64
C GLY A 69 -8.42 -1.70 -4.62
N HIS A 70 -8.85 -1.62 -3.37
CA HIS A 70 -8.60 -2.62 -2.34
C HIS A 70 -9.92 -3.18 -1.83
N VAL A 71 -9.91 -4.45 -1.47
CA VAL A 71 -11.00 -5.06 -0.71
C VAL A 71 -10.69 -4.89 0.77
N ILE A 72 -11.57 -4.21 1.48
CA ILE A 72 -11.47 -3.97 2.93
C ILE A 72 -12.54 -4.80 3.63
N SER A 73 -12.15 -5.59 4.61
CA SER A 73 -13.03 -6.44 5.41
C SER A 73 -12.53 -6.57 6.85
N LYS A 74 -13.28 -7.32 7.68
CA LYS A 74 -12.83 -7.70 9.03
C LYS A 74 -11.53 -8.52 9.04
N LYS A 75 -11.20 -9.20 7.92
CA LYS A 75 -9.95 -9.96 7.79
C LYS A 75 -8.73 -9.07 7.56
N GLY A 76 -8.94 -7.88 7.00
CA GLY A 76 -7.89 -6.93 6.64
C GLY A 76 -8.09 -6.29 5.28
N ILE A 77 -6.98 -6.00 4.60
CA ILE A 77 -6.94 -5.39 3.26
C ILE A 77 -6.38 -6.41 2.28
N GLU A 78 -7.04 -6.54 1.14
CA GLU A 78 -6.66 -7.42 0.03
C GLU A 78 -6.57 -6.60 -1.28
N VAL A 79 -5.87 -7.14 -2.26
CA VAL A 79 -5.87 -6.59 -3.62
C VAL A 79 -7.26 -6.83 -4.25
N ASP A 80 -7.79 -5.86 -4.98
CA ASP A 80 -9.05 -6.02 -5.72
C ASP A 80 -8.95 -7.19 -6.72
N PRO A 81 -9.84 -8.21 -6.64
CA PRO A 81 -9.84 -9.36 -7.55
C PRO A 81 -9.86 -8.97 -9.04
N LYS A 82 -10.55 -7.90 -9.41
CA LYS A 82 -10.57 -7.39 -10.79
C LYS A 82 -9.19 -6.94 -11.24
N LYS A 83 -8.38 -6.39 -10.31
CA LYS A 83 -6.99 -5.99 -10.61
C LYS A 83 -6.07 -7.20 -10.68
N ILE A 84 -6.29 -8.21 -9.84
CA ILE A 84 -5.58 -9.49 -9.93
C ILE A 84 -5.81 -10.14 -11.30
N GLU A 85 -7.06 -10.20 -11.74
CA GLU A 85 -7.40 -10.73 -13.06
C GLU A 85 -6.72 -9.95 -14.20
N THR A 86 -6.73 -8.61 -14.11
CA THR A 86 -6.00 -7.75 -15.07
C THR A 86 -4.51 -8.08 -15.09
N VAL A 87 -3.88 -8.28 -13.94
CA VAL A 87 -2.45 -8.64 -13.83
C VAL A 87 -2.19 -10.02 -14.44
N LEU A 88 -3.06 -11.01 -14.18
CA LEU A 88 -2.93 -12.36 -14.73
C LEU A 88 -2.93 -12.36 -16.26
N GLN A 89 -3.82 -11.57 -16.87
CA GLN A 89 -3.97 -11.48 -18.32
C GLN A 89 -2.93 -10.56 -18.99
N TRP A 90 -2.10 -9.85 -18.21
CA TRP A 90 -1.13 -8.91 -18.75
C TRP A 90 -0.06 -9.61 -19.58
N GLN A 91 0.09 -9.16 -20.83
CA GLN A 91 1.11 -9.67 -21.73
C GLN A 91 2.48 -9.05 -21.44
N ALA A 92 3.55 -9.75 -21.80
CA ALA A 92 4.89 -9.21 -21.64
C ALA A 92 5.04 -7.89 -22.41
N PRO A 93 5.53 -6.82 -21.76
CA PRO A 93 5.69 -5.53 -22.40
C PRO A 93 6.65 -5.57 -23.61
N THR A 94 6.26 -4.91 -24.67
CA THR A 94 7.04 -4.80 -25.92
C THR A 94 7.73 -3.44 -26.09
N ASN A 95 7.42 -2.48 -25.19
CA ASN A 95 7.95 -1.12 -25.24
C ASN A 95 7.97 -0.47 -23.85
N VAL A 96 8.67 0.66 -23.74
CA VAL A 96 8.82 1.42 -22.48
C VAL A 96 7.49 1.92 -21.89
N PRO A 97 6.53 2.46 -22.68
CA PRO A 97 5.20 2.82 -22.16
C PRO A 97 4.45 1.66 -21.52
N GLU A 98 4.50 0.46 -22.09
CA GLU A 98 3.85 -0.73 -21.52
C GLU A 98 4.49 -1.17 -20.22
N ILE A 99 5.84 -1.15 -20.11
CA ILE A 99 6.54 -1.37 -18.83
C ILE A 99 6.06 -0.35 -17.79
N ARG A 100 5.97 0.91 -18.16
CA ARG A 100 5.54 1.97 -17.22
C ARG A 100 4.11 1.74 -16.74
N SER A 101 3.22 1.30 -17.61
CA SER A 101 1.84 0.96 -17.27
C SER A 101 1.77 -0.23 -16.33
N PHE A 102 2.49 -1.31 -16.62
CA PHE A 102 2.57 -2.48 -15.74
C PHE A 102 3.15 -2.14 -14.37
N LEU A 103 4.31 -1.47 -14.32
CA LEU A 103 4.94 -1.07 -13.06
C LEU A 103 4.13 -0.03 -12.29
N GLY A 104 3.30 0.76 -12.98
CA GLY A 104 2.35 1.68 -12.35
C GLY A 104 1.30 0.92 -11.55
N LEU A 105 0.67 -0.10 -12.15
CA LEU A 105 -0.30 -0.95 -11.47
C LEU A 105 0.37 -1.81 -10.38
N ALA A 106 1.45 -2.51 -10.72
CA ALA A 106 2.20 -3.35 -9.78
C ALA A 106 2.72 -2.54 -8.58
N GLY A 107 3.26 -1.34 -8.84
CA GLY A 107 3.78 -0.43 -7.82
C GLY A 107 2.71 0.15 -6.90
N TYR A 108 1.46 0.26 -7.35
CA TYR A 108 0.34 0.64 -6.50
C TYR A 108 0.12 -0.39 -5.38
N TYR A 109 0.29 -1.68 -5.69
CA TYR A 109 0.13 -2.80 -4.75
C TYR A 109 1.44 -3.26 -4.09
N ARG A 110 2.54 -2.50 -4.22
CA ARG A 110 3.86 -2.88 -3.69
C ARG A 110 3.88 -3.17 -2.19
N ARG A 111 2.94 -2.61 -1.40
CA ARG A 111 2.83 -2.88 0.03
C ARG A 111 2.42 -4.32 0.37
N PHE A 112 1.90 -5.06 -0.61
CA PHE A 112 1.54 -6.46 -0.49
C PHE A 112 2.66 -7.42 -0.90
N VAL A 113 3.75 -6.89 -1.46
CA VAL A 113 4.81 -7.68 -2.10
C VAL A 113 6.14 -7.41 -1.42
N GLU A 114 6.64 -8.44 -0.75
CA GLU A 114 7.98 -8.44 -0.17
C GLU A 114 9.04 -8.27 -1.26
N GLY A 115 10.04 -7.41 -1.03
CA GLY A 115 11.15 -7.21 -1.97
C GLY A 115 10.76 -6.60 -3.33
N PHE A 116 9.58 -6.00 -3.46
CA PHE A 116 9.05 -5.46 -4.72
C PHE A 116 10.08 -4.68 -5.54
N SER A 117 10.79 -3.74 -4.92
CA SER A 117 11.72 -2.85 -5.64
C SER A 117 12.95 -3.56 -6.17
N ILE A 118 13.37 -4.63 -5.52
CA ILE A 118 14.48 -5.48 -5.95
C ILE A 118 14.02 -6.31 -7.17
N MET A 119 12.89 -6.98 -7.06
CA MET A 119 12.29 -7.76 -8.16
C MET A 119 11.99 -6.91 -9.40
N ALA A 120 11.49 -5.68 -9.21
CA ALA A 120 11.22 -4.75 -10.29
C ALA A 120 12.50 -4.15 -10.92
N GLY A 121 13.68 -4.45 -10.38
CA GLY A 121 14.97 -3.90 -10.80
C GLY A 121 15.23 -4.01 -12.31
N PRO A 122 15.18 -5.21 -12.93
CA PRO A 122 15.39 -5.38 -14.36
C PRO A 122 14.45 -4.51 -15.21
N LEU A 123 13.16 -4.46 -14.86
CA LEU A 123 12.16 -3.68 -15.59
C LEU A 123 12.36 -2.16 -15.41
N THR A 124 12.66 -1.72 -14.18
CA THR A 124 12.93 -0.29 -13.91
C THR A 124 14.19 0.22 -14.59
N LYS A 125 15.18 -0.65 -14.84
CA LYS A 125 16.40 -0.33 -15.58
C LYS A 125 16.08 0.10 -17.03
N LEU A 126 15.09 -0.54 -17.68
CA LEU A 126 14.64 -0.18 -19.03
C LEU A 126 13.91 1.17 -19.09
N LEU A 127 13.48 1.73 -17.96
CA LEU A 127 12.86 3.06 -17.90
C LEU A 127 13.88 4.22 -17.83
N ARG A 128 15.17 3.93 -17.66
CA ARG A 128 16.22 4.95 -17.52
C ARG A 128 16.46 5.66 -18.84
N LYS A 129 16.74 6.95 -18.78
CA LYS A 129 17.07 7.76 -19.95
C LYS A 129 18.33 7.21 -20.67
N GLY A 130 18.25 7.05 -21.96
CA GLY A 130 19.36 6.57 -22.79
C GLY A 130 19.56 5.05 -22.79
N VAL A 131 18.71 4.29 -22.11
CA VAL A 131 18.73 2.81 -22.17
C VAL A 131 17.88 2.37 -23.35
N SER A 132 18.46 1.59 -24.26
CA SER A 132 17.75 0.94 -25.36
C SER A 132 16.80 -0.13 -24.81
N PHE A 133 15.58 -0.22 -25.33
CA PHE A 133 14.65 -1.26 -24.94
C PHE A 133 15.16 -2.63 -25.45
N HIS A 134 15.47 -3.52 -24.51
CA HIS A 134 15.83 -4.90 -24.79
C HIS A 134 15.20 -5.79 -23.73
N TRP A 135 14.22 -6.60 -24.13
CA TRP A 135 13.54 -7.54 -23.24
C TRP A 135 14.33 -8.85 -23.19
N ASP A 136 15.03 -9.08 -22.12
CA ASP A 136 15.84 -10.26 -21.87
C ASP A 136 15.17 -11.24 -20.87
N ASP A 137 15.81 -12.38 -20.61
CA ASP A 137 15.33 -13.39 -19.68
C ASP A 137 15.18 -12.85 -18.25
N HIS A 138 16.03 -11.91 -17.83
CA HIS A 138 15.92 -11.29 -16.51
C HIS A 138 14.66 -10.42 -16.40
N CYS A 139 14.32 -9.70 -17.48
CA CYS A 139 13.10 -8.93 -17.57
C CYS A 139 11.87 -9.85 -17.54
N GLN A 140 11.90 -10.95 -18.29
CA GLN A 140 10.82 -11.93 -18.31
C GLN A 140 10.61 -12.57 -16.93
N GLN A 141 11.68 -13.01 -16.28
CA GLN A 141 11.61 -13.60 -14.93
C GLN A 141 11.08 -12.58 -13.91
N ALA A 142 11.55 -11.34 -13.93
CA ALA A 142 11.07 -10.27 -13.05
C ALA A 142 9.57 -9.98 -13.27
N PHE A 143 9.12 -9.97 -14.52
CA PHE A 143 7.72 -9.76 -14.88
C PHE A 143 6.83 -10.87 -14.35
N GLU A 144 7.18 -12.15 -14.61
CA GLU A 144 6.42 -13.30 -14.16
C GLU A 144 6.39 -13.42 -12.62
N GLU A 145 7.52 -13.16 -11.96
CA GLU A 145 7.59 -13.21 -10.49
C GLU A 145 6.73 -12.11 -9.87
N LEU A 146 6.74 -10.88 -10.40
CA LEU A 146 5.84 -9.82 -9.95
C LEU A 146 4.38 -10.18 -10.15
N LYS A 147 4.01 -10.78 -11.29
CA LYS A 147 2.64 -11.29 -11.53
C LYS A 147 2.27 -12.34 -10.48
N ARG A 148 3.13 -13.31 -10.26
CA ARG A 148 2.93 -14.38 -9.28
C ARG A 148 2.73 -13.83 -7.87
N ARG A 149 3.59 -12.89 -7.42
CA ARG A 149 3.50 -12.28 -6.09
C ARG A 149 2.25 -11.44 -5.91
N LEU A 150 1.84 -10.69 -6.93
CA LEU A 150 0.62 -9.89 -6.88
C LEU A 150 -0.65 -10.74 -6.84
N THR A 151 -0.66 -11.85 -7.57
CA THR A 151 -1.81 -12.76 -7.63
C THR A 151 -1.93 -13.68 -6.42
N SER A 152 -0.83 -13.92 -5.71
CA SER A 152 -0.77 -14.63 -4.43
C SER A 152 -0.57 -13.71 -3.22
N ALA A 153 -0.88 -12.42 -3.38
CA ALA A 153 -0.68 -11.44 -2.34
C ALA A 153 -1.42 -11.79 -1.04
N PRO A 154 -0.78 -11.67 0.12
CA PRO A 154 -1.41 -11.98 1.40
C PRO A 154 -2.46 -10.94 1.77
N VAL A 155 -3.39 -11.33 2.63
CA VAL A 155 -4.25 -10.38 3.34
C VAL A 155 -3.39 -9.61 4.35
N LEU A 156 -3.35 -8.28 4.22
CA LEU A 156 -2.66 -7.42 5.17
C LEU A 156 -3.60 -7.03 6.30
N THR A 157 -3.08 -7.01 7.53
CA THR A 157 -3.89 -6.58 8.67
C THR A 157 -4.04 -5.06 8.70
N LEU A 158 -5.22 -4.62 9.12
CA LEU A 158 -5.42 -3.21 9.46
C LEU A 158 -4.78 -2.92 10.82
N PRO A 159 -3.93 -1.90 10.95
CA PRO A 159 -3.39 -1.52 12.24
C PRO A 159 -4.52 -1.19 13.21
N SER A 160 -4.46 -1.72 14.44
CA SER A 160 -5.50 -1.55 15.44
C SER A 160 -4.92 -1.15 16.78
N GLY A 161 -5.49 -0.11 17.42
CA GLY A 161 -5.05 0.35 18.74
C GLY A 161 -3.61 0.89 18.74
N ARG A 162 -2.97 0.84 19.91
CA ARG A 162 -1.58 1.27 20.13
C ARG A 162 -0.68 0.08 20.44
N GLY A 163 0.59 0.20 20.08
CA GLY A 163 1.63 -0.79 20.41
C GLY A 163 1.56 -2.08 19.61
N GLY A 164 2.37 -3.05 20.04
CA GLY A 164 2.47 -4.37 19.40
C GLY A 164 3.12 -4.38 18.03
N PHE A 165 3.72 -3.25 17.61
CA PHE A 165 4.45 -3.17 16.36
C PHE A 165 5.82 -3.83 16.44
N VAL A 166 6.14 -4.53 15.36
CA VAL A 166 7.45 -5.15 15.13
C VAL A 166 7.89 -4.82 13.72
N VAL A 167 9.13 -4.39 13.57
CA VAL A 167 9.76 -4.13 12.27
C VAL A 167 10.84 -5.17 12.05
N TYR A 168 10.79 -5.87 10.93
CA TYR A 168 11.91 -6.66 10.43
C TYR A 168 12.54 -5.90 9.28
N SER A 169 13.86 -5.78 9.31
CA SER A 169 14.62 -5.12 8.25
C SER A 169 15.78 -6.01 7.80
N ASP A 170 16.01 -6.00 6.51
CA ASP A 170 17.08 -6.75 5.85
C ASP A 170 17.71 -5.88 4.76
N ALA A 171 19.00 -6.05 4.56
CA ALA A 171 19.76 -5.33 3.58
C ALA A 171 20.67 -6.27 2.75
N SER A 172 20.76 -5.96 1.48
CA SER A 172 21.67 -6.61 0.56
C SER A 172 22.30 -5.58 -0.39
N TYR A 173 23.31 -5.99 -1.14
CA TYR A 173 23.87 -5.16 -2.21
C TYR A 173 22.89 -4.91 -3.38
N GLN A 174 21.73 -5.54 -3.39
CA GLN A 174 20.66 -5.30 -4.36
C GLN A 174 19.64 -4.24 -3.89
N GLY A 175 19.47 -4.09 -2.58
CA GLY A 175 18.50 -3.17 -2.01
C GLY A 175 18.20 -3.39 -0.54
N LEU A 176 17.28 -2.59 -0.03
CA LEU A 176 16.80 -2.64 1.35
C LEU A 176 15.37 -3.16 1.34
N GLY A 177 15.09 -4.07 2.27
CA GLY A 177 13.78 -4.65 2.51
C GLY A 177 13.33 -4.44 3.95
N CYS A 178 12.02 -4.33 4.17
CA CYS A 178 11.47 -4.33 5.52
C CYS A 178 9.99 -4.74 5.53
N VAL A 179 9.57 -5.25 6.67
CA VAL A 179 8.21 -5.67 6.96
C VAL A 179 7.76 -5.02 8.27
N LEU A 180 6.59 -4.40 8.25
CA LEU A 180 5.90 -3.96 9.45
C LEU A 180 4.86 -5.00 9.84
N MET A 181 4.91 -5.45 11.07
CA MET A 181 3.94 -6.36 11.67
C MET A 181 3.28 -5.73 12.88
N GLN A 182 2.09 -6.19 13.21
CA GLN A 182 1.40 -5.91 14.47
C GLN A 182 0.71 -7.17 14.96
N HIS A 183 0.94 -7.55 16.23
CA HIS A 183 0.38 -8.76 16.84
C HIS A 183 0.60 -10.04 16.00
N GLY A 184 1.80 -10.19 15.43
CA GLY A 184 2.16 -11.35 14.62
C GLY A 184 1.58 -11.39 13.20
N LYS A 185 0.91 -10.31 12.76
CA LYS A 185 0.32 -10.20 11.41
C LYS A 185 0.98 -9.08 10.62
N VAL A 186 1.12 -9.29 9.31
CA VAL A 186 1.74 -8.31 8.40
C VAL A 186 0.80 -7.14 8.17
N VAL A 187 1.31 -5.92 8.36
CA VAL A 187 0.65 -4.64 8.06
C VAL A 187 1.06 -4.14 6.67
N ALA A 188 2.37 -4.20 6.37
CA ALA A 188 2.88 -3.75 5.09
C ALA A 188 4.31 -4.27 4.85
N TYR A 189 4.63 -4.50 3.58
CA TYR A 189 6.00 -4.63 3.10
C TYR A 189 6.50 -3.30 2.54
N ALA A 190 7.82 -3.08 2.59
CA ALA A 190 8.46 -2.00 1.88
C ALA A 190 9.86 -2.42 1.40
N SER A 191 10.27 -1.89 0.26
CA SER A 191 11.60 -2.12 -0.28
C SER A 191 12.03 -0.97 -1.18
N ARG A 192 13.34 -0.77 -1.32
CA ARG A 192 13.90 0.12 -2.33
C ARG A 192 15.28 -0.37 -2.80
N GLN A 193 15.65 -0.03 -4.02
CA GLN A 193 17.01 -0.22 -4.51
C GLN A 193 17.97 0.69 -3.76
N LEU A 194 19.24 0.30 -3.72
CA LEU A 194 20.31 1.14 -3.18
C LEU A 194 20.47 2.42 -4.03
N ARG A 195 20.82 3.50 -3.37
CA ARG A 195 21.28 4.72 -4.04
C ARG A 195 22.74 4.52 -4.50
N PRO A 196 23.21 5.26 -5.52
CA PRO A 196 24.57 5.08 -6.04
C PRO A 196 25.67 5.11 -4.97
N HIS A 197 25.57 5.98 -3.97
CA HIS A 197 26.55 6.08 -2.88
C HIS A 197 26.40 4.97 -1.82
N GLU A 198 25.24 4.32 -1.72
CA GLU A 198 25.00 3.24 -0.75
C GLU A 198 25.62 1.91 -1.22
N SER A 199 25.91 1.76 -2.52
CA SER A 199 26.53 0.55 -3.06
C SER A 199 27.95 0.29 -2.54
N SER A 200 28.61 1.31 -1.98
CA SER A 200 29.93 1.21 -1.34
C SER A 200 29.87 1.05 0.18
N TYR A 201 28.69 0.99 0.77
CA TYR A 201 28.56 0.85 2.21
C TYR A 201 28.94 -0.57 2.67
N PRO A 202 29.61 -0.73 3.81
CA PRO A 202 29.75 -2.03 4.46
C PRO A 202 28.38 -2.56 4.90
N VAL A 203 28.29 -3.87 5.13
CA VAL A 203 27.02 -4.56 5.40
C VAL A 203 26.26 -3.92 6.58
N HIS A 204 26.95 -3.67 7.68
CA HIS A 204 26.32 -3.05 8.86
C HIS A 204 25.75 -1.65 8.63
N ASP A 205 26.33 -0.86 7.70
CA ASP A 205 25.79 0.44 7.32
C ASP A 205 24.55 0.29 6.42
N LEU A 206 24.52 -0.77 5.57
CA LEU A 206 23.34 -1.11 4.78
C LEU A 206 22.19 -1.55 5.68
N GLU A 207 22.44 -2.37 6.69
CA GLU A 207 21.45 -2.80 7.66
C GLU A 207 20.88 -1.60 8.44
N LEU A 208 21.76 -0.71 8.94
CA LEU A 208 21.31 0.52 9.57
C LEU A 208 20.49 1.40 8.60
N ALA A 209 20.87 1.46 7.33
CA ALA A 209 20.12 2.17 6.30
C ALA A 209 18.73 1.56 6.08
N ALA A 210 18.58 0.22 6.19
CA ALA A 210 17.29 -0.45 6.12
C ALA A 210 16.40 -0.11 7.32
N VAL A 211 16.96 -0.09 8.53
CA VAL A 211 16.27 0.38 9.75
C VAL A 211 15.79 1.82 9.58
N VAL A 212 16.65 2.73 9.17
CA VAL A 212 16.31 4.14 8.96
C VAL A 212 15.24 4.29 7.86
N PHE A 213 15.31 3.48 6.81
CA PHE A 213 14.29 3.46 5.76
C PHE A 213 12.92 3.04 6.29
N ALA A 214 12.86 1.95 7.07
CA ALA A 214 11.63 1.46 7.70
C ALA A 214 11.01 2.51 8.62
N LEU A 215 11.82 3.13 9.50
CA LEU A 215 11.37 4.17 10.42
C LEU A 215 10.81 5.40 9.70
N LYS A 216 11.38 5.78 8.56
CA LYS A 216 10.89 6.91 7.76
C LYS A 216 9.57 6.60 7.08
N ILE A 217 9.43 5.42 6.48
CA ILE A 217 8.23 5.07 5.70
C ILE A 217 7.03 4.81 6.60
N TRP A 218 7.25 4.24 7.79
CA TRP A 218 6.21 3.92 8.75
C TRP A 218 6.14 4.87 9.95
N ARG A 219 6.74 6.07 9.83
CA ARG A 219 6.73 7.08 10.88
C ARG A 219 5.33 7.34 11.45
N HIS A 220 4.32 7.37 10.59
CA HIS A 220 2.92 7.62 10.96
C HIS A 220 2.30 6.50 11.82
N TYR A 221 2.86 5.28 11.81
CA TYR A 221 2.45 4.20 12.70
C TYR A 221 3.30 4.13 13.97
N LEU A 222 4.58 4.47 13.87
CA LEU A 222 5.58 4.19 14.91
C LEU A 222 5.84 5.40 15.82
N TYR A 223 5.47 6.61 15.40
CA TYR A 223 5.75 7.81 16.18
C TYR A 223 4.95 7.82 17.49
N GLY A 224 5.67 7.90 18.64
CA GLY A 224 5.06 7.86 19.97
C GLY A 224 4.69 6.46 20.47
N GLU A 225 5.04 5.39 19.72
CA GLU A 225 4.81 4.00 20.10
C GLU A 225 6.09 3.31 20.55
N THR A 226 5.96 2.32 21.43
CA THR A 226 7.04 1.38 21.74
C THR A 226 6.93 0.20 20.79
N PHE A 227 8.03 -0.14 20.12
CA PHE A 227 8.09 -1.23 19.14
C PHE A 227 9.46 -1.90 19.16
N GLN A 228 9.55 -3.07 18.54
CA GLN A 228 10.78 -3.82 18.39
C GLN A 228 11.26 -3.77 16.94
N ILE A 229 12.58 -3.76 16.75
CA ILE A 229 13.22 -3.88 15.43
C ILE A 229 14.13 -5.09 15.47
N PHE A 230 14.05 -5.92 14.44
CA PHE A 230 14.93 -7.03 14.18
C PHE A 230 15.65 -6.79 12.86
N THR A 231 16.95 -6.98 12.86
CA THR A 231 17.86 -6.93 11.72
C THR A 231 18.87 -8.05 11.86
N ASP A 232 19.44 -8.50 10.77
CA ASP A 232 20.49 -9.54 10.77
C ASP A 232 21.83 -9.01 11.30
#